data_d924275e01985d8586156ccb696f581e
#
_entry.id   d924275e01985d8586156ccb696f581e
#
_cell.length_a   1.000
_cell.length_b   1.000
_cell.length_c   1.000
_cell.angle_alpha   90.00
_cell.angle_beta   90.00
_cell.angle_gamma   90.00
#
_symmetry.space_group_name_H-M   'P 1'
#
loop_
_entity.id
_entity.type
_entity.pdbx_description
1 polymer ?
#
loop_
_entity_poly.entity_id
_entity_poly.type
_entity_poly.pdbx_seq_one_letter_code
_entity_poly.pdbx_strand_id
1 'polypeptide(L)'
;MGKVLNQTNREYLASLIPKDIPDWKACWEEGYKIGQGIEIMETPFMKKYGVKSDAEYRLQQAAQGKLTYQINMGLATVEDEAAGLREAEKFNEETGLCISFAHQLPKTIVGTPKDKREGLPTGLGFDLNELSDWAAITQASTIQAVFADDHLGYPNAVETTINSLTAGSMYQGMFCMFQQVAPGCPDEVWNMSENIKALGIVAAKWDDRVIVNSNQDDGLPAYCMDLASYLAWAKWERYVVTDLCKARYAFSFGNLTSNLIHKAAMWLAASDTFRREDQPGIEFIYPNTVDHWDHHLHSNYGFQIPEALMLNLVERKYKTGGSFLSVPISEKVAIPTVEEMLDMTGACQRTVEAAPYFEQMMDWTIVEETRDKIKEFSEVMFSNFMTGMEEAGIDITNPIEMMVVLKKMDPTKFEQLFHPSVVQEGKSHVEPMLPAALWSVSENLSQDIINQIKDEEYVKKLKGKRVCVVSGDLHYFGLYVMNRVLEELGADVVYGGNSMDAIDVLDLADEYDVENICVSLHNGQALAYAGLLKQLAEERGRHYNFYLGGVLTSFINEDDEVPVDVTEYIEEMGMHTTASVEELVRELALNAG
;
A
#
# COMPACT_ATOMS: atom_id res chain seq x y z
N MET A 1 -17.83 -26.12 -0.87
CA MET A 1 -17.43 -26.47 0.50
C MET A 1 -16.19 -25.64 0.80
N GLY A 2 -16.19 -24.92 1.91
CA GLY A 2 -15.04 -24.12 2.33
C GLY A 2 -13.80 -24.99 2.58
N LYS A 3 -12.63 -24.37 2.45
CA LYS A 3 -11.35 -25.01 2.75
C LYS A 3 -11.23 -25.17 4.25
N VAL A 4 -11.13 -26.41 4.73
CA VAL A 4 -10.95 -26.70 6.17
C VAL A 4 -9.45 -26.65 6.47
N LEU A 5 -9.05 -25.87 7.46
CA LEU A 5 -7.67 -25.79 7.92
C LEU A 5 -7.24 -27.11 8.58
N ASN A 6 -6.03 -27.59 8.30
CA ASN A 6 -5.43 -28.68 9.03
C ASN A 6 -5.01 -28.23 10.45
N GLN A 7 -4.67 -29.19 11.31
CA GLN A 7 -4.33 -28.89 12.70
C GLN A 7 -3.13 -27.94 12.84
N THR A 8 -2.06 -28.15 12.06
CA THR A 8 -0.85 -27.33 12.07
C THR A 8 -1.15 -25.86 11.74
N ASN A 9 -1.98 -25.62 10.71
CA ASN A 9 -2.36 -24.27 10.32
C ASN A 9 -3.25 -23.58 11.37
N ARG A 10 -4.15 -24.32 12.03
CA ARG A 10 -4.92 -23.78 13.17
C ARG A 10 -4.04 -23.43 14.36
N GLU A 11 -3.07 -24.29 14.69
CA GLU A 11 -2.09 -24.03 15.76
C GLU A 11 -1.21 -22.81 15.44
N TYR A 12 -0.77 -22.66 14.18
CA TYR A 12 -0.05 -21.47 13.73
C TYR A 12 -0.88 -20.20 13.94
N LEU A 13 -2.12 -20.14 13.44
CA LEU A 13 -2.98 -18.98 13.62
C LEU A 13 -3.25 -18.70 15.11
N ALA A 14 -3.54 -19.73 15.89
CA ALA A 14 -3.75 -19.57 17.33
C ALA A 14 -2.51 -19.02 18.07
N SER A 15 -1.30 -19.30 17.59
CA SER A 15 -0.06 -18.79 18.18
C SER A 15 0.12 -17.28 17.97
N LEU A 16 -0.56 -16.69 16.96
CA LEU A 16 -0.50 -15.26 16.65
C LEU A 16 -1.45 -14.43 17.53
N ILE A 17 -2.39 -15.08 18.26
CA ILE A 17 -3.36 -14.37 19.09
C ILE A 17 -2.63 -13.56 20.17
N PRO A 18 -2.86 -12.23 20.25
CA PRO A 18 -2.22 -11.41 21.26
C PRO A 18 -2.76 -11.68 22.65
N LYS A 19 -1.97 -11.32 23.68
CA LYS A 19 -2.41 -11.36 25.07
C LYS A 19 -2.93 -9.98 25.48
N ASP A 20 -3.75 -9.97 26.53
CA ASP A 20 -4.21 -8.74 27.19
C ASP A 20 -4.91 -7.75 26.27
N ILE A 21 -5.80 -8.26 25.39
CA ILE A 21 -6.57 -7.45 24.44
C ILE A 21 -7.59 -6.61 25.22
N PRO A 22 -7.62 -5.26 25.04
CA PRO A 22 -8.61 -4.41 25.68
C PRO A 22 -10.01 -4.64 25.10
N ASP A 23 -11.04 -4.18 25.81
CA ASP A 23 -12.41 -4.16 25.29
C ASP A 23 -12.50 -3.18 24.10
N TRP A 24 -12.52 -3.73 22.91
CA TRP A 24 -12.57 -2.95 21.67
C TRP A 24 -13.82 -2.05 21.58
N LYS A 25 -14.94 -2.47 22.21
CA LYS A 25 -16.17 -1.66 22.22
C LYS A 25 -15.98 -0.41 23.06
N ALA A 26 -15.27 -0.52 24.17
CA ALA A 26 -14.93 0.64 25.01
C ALA A 26 -14.01 1.62 24.23
N CYS A 27 -13.03 1.12 23.50
CA CYS A 27 -12.18 1.93 22.62
C CYS A 27 -13.02 2.64 21.54
N TRP A 28 -13.89 1.92 20.85
CA TRP A 28 -14.77 2.47 19.83
C TRP A 28 -15.74 3.53 20.41
N GLU A 29 -16.36 3.26 21.59
CA GLU A 29 -17.27 4.19 22.26
C GLU A 29 -16.57 5.49 22.69
N GLU A 30 -15.33 5.40 23.14
CA GLU A 30 -14.50 6.57 23.45
C GLU A 30 -14.32 7.44 22.19
N GLY A 31 -13.89 6.82 21.08
CA GLY A 31 -13.77 7.50 19.79
C GLY A 31 -15.09 8.09 19.29
N TYR A 32 -16.19 7.34 19.40
CA TYR A 32 -17.50 7.80 18.99
C TYR A 32 -17.95 9.07 19.74
N LYS A 33 -17.71 9.14 21.06
CA LYS A 33 -17.98 10.34 21.86
C LYS A 33 -17.14 11.53 21.40
N ILE A 34 -15.85 11.31 21.11
CA ILE A 34 -14.98 12.36 20.56
C ILE A 34 -15.57 12.86 19.22
N GLY A 35 -15.89 11.94 18.31
CA GLY A 35 -16.45 12.26 17.00
C GLY A 35 -17.74 13.05 17.05
N GLN A 36 -18.62 12.78 18.02
CA GLN A 36 -19.86 13.57 18.21
C GLN A 36 -19.58 15.05 18.49
N GLY A 37 -18.45 15.36 19.14
CA GLY A 37 -18.06 16.73 19.47
C GLY A 37 -17.33 17.49 18.35
N ILE A 38 -16.94 16.81 17.25
CA ILE A 38 -16.23 17.47 16.14
C ILE A 38 -17.20 18.30 15.30
N GLU A 39 -16.86 19.56 15.08
CA GLU A 39 -17.49 20.44 14.09
C GLU A 39 -16.60 20.48 12.84
N ILE A 40 -17.15 20.07 11.70
CA ILE A 40 -16.43 20.00 10.42
C ILE A 40 -16.45 21.37 9.78
N MET A 41 -15.26 21.90 9.43
CA MET A 41 -15.15 23.18 8.71
C MET A 41 -15.67 23.01 7.27
N GLU A 42 -16.51 23.95 6.82
CA GLU A 42 -16.91 24.01 5.41
C GLU A 42 -15.71 24.44 4.56
N THR A 43 -15.30 23.60 3.60
CA THR A 43 -14.19 23.92 2.71
C THR A 43 -14.65 24.75 1.52
N PRO A 44 -13.73 25.49 0.83
CA PRO A 44 -14.06 26.18 -0.42
C PRO A 44 -14.63 25.24 -1.48
N PHE A 45 -14.17 23.98 -1.52
CA PHE A 45 -14.70 22.92 -2.38
C PHE A 45 -16.20 22.67 -2.10
N MET A 46 -16.54 22.37 -0.84
CA MET A 46 -17.94 22.12 -0.44
C MET A 46 -18.85 23.30 -0.82
N LYS A 47 -18.39 24.51 -0.56
CA LYS A 47 -19.12 25.74 -0.87
C LYS A 47 -19.31 25.95 -2.37
N LYS A 48 -18.25 25.71 -3.18
CA LYS A 48 -18.29 25.89 -4.64
C LYS A 48 -19.30 24.94 -5.29
N TYR A 49 -19.28 23.67 -4.88
CA TYR A 49 -20.09 22.63 -5.52
C TYR A 49 -21.43 22.36 -4.82
N GLY A 50 -21.69 22.99 -3.68
CA GLY A 50 -22.93 22.81 -2.91
C GLY A 50 -23.10 21.40 -2.38
N VAL A 51 -22.01 20.78 -1.93
CA VAL A 51 -21.94 19.39 -1.44
C VAL A 51 -21.44 19.35 0.00
N LYS A 52 -21.80 18.29 0.72
CA LYS A 52 -21.31 18.07 2.09
C LYS A 52 -20.05 17.23 2.15
N SER A 53 -19.74 16.48 1.09
CA SER A 53 -18.60 15.57 1.05
C SER A 53 -18.14 15.27 -0.37
N ASP A 54 -16.95 14.72 -0.49
CA ASP A 54 -16.36 14.21 -1.73
C ASP A 54 -17.26 13.14 -2.35
N ALA A 55 -17.79 12.23 -1.52
CA ALA A 55 -18.70 11.17 -1.96
C ALA A 55 -19.95 11.73 -2.67
N GLU A 56 -20.54 12.78 -2.13
CA GLU A 56 -21.70 13.44 -2.75
C GLU A 56 -21.33 14.06 -4.10
N TYR A 57 -20.20 14.75 -4.19
CA TYR A 57 -19.70 15.32 -5.44
C TYR A 57 -19.45 14.24 -6.49
N ARG A 58 -18.77 13.15 -6.13
CA ARG A 58 -18.47 12.05 -7.05
C ARG A 58 -19.72 11.37 -7.58
N LEU A 59 -20.74 11.17 -6.75
CA LEU A 59 -22.05 10.67 -7.21
C LEU A 59 -22.72 11.62 -8.19
N GLN A 60 -22.61 12.94 -7.99
CA GLN A 60 -23.13 13.94 -8.94
C GLN A 60 -22.39 13.87 -10.29
N GLN A 61 -21.06 13.66 -10.30
CA GLN A 61 -20.28 13.49 -11.52
C GLN A 61 -20.60 12.15 -12.21
N ALA A 62 -20.69 11.07 -11.44
CA ALA A 62 -21.03 9.74 -11.93
C ALA A 62 -22.41 9.71 -12.61
N ALA A 63 -23.41 10.41 -12.06
CA ALA A 63 -24.74 10.53 -12.68
C ALA A 63 -24.65 11.08 -14.12
N GLN A 64 -23.64 11.90 -14.42
CA GLN A 64 -23.35 12.47 -15.74
C GLN A 64 -22.38 11.57 -16.57
N GLY A 65 -21.92 10.44 -16.02
CA GLY A 65 -20.90 9.58 -16.66
C GLY A 65 -19.53 10.22 -16.73
N LYS A 66 -19.17 11.06 -15.75
CA LYS A 66 -17.90 11.78 -15.68
C LYS A 66 -17.01 11.17 -14.61
N LEU A 67 -15.81 10.78 -15.03
CA LEU A 67 -14.69 10.44 -14.14
C LEU A 67 -14.19 11.69 -13.42
N THR A 68 -13.91 11.59 -12.13
CA THR A 68 -13.22 12.63 -11.37
C THR A 68 -11.71 12.38 -11.36
N TYR A 69 -10.91 13.43 -11.14
CA TYR A 69 -9.46 13.37 -11.21
C TYR A 69 -8.84 13.92 -9.93
N GLN A 70 -7.77 13.25 -9.51
CA GLN A 70 -6.94 13.62 -8.37
C GLN A 70 -5.51 13.85 -8.81
N ILE A 71 -4.80 14.75 -8.13
CA ILE A 71 -3.34 14.86 -8.16
C ILE A 71 -2.76 14.29 -6.88
N ASN A 72 -1.52 13.82 -6.94
CA ASN A 72 -0.76 13.34 -5.80
C ASN A 72 0.24 14.42 -5.38
N MET A 73 0.19 14.90 -4.13
CA MET A 73 0.99 16.01 -3.65
C MET A 73 1.71 15.67 -2.35
N GLY A 74 3.01 15.98 -2.28
CA GLY A 74 3.87 15.77 -1.12
C GLY A 74 5.03 16.75 -1.14
N LEU A 75 4.73 18.06 -1.18
CA LEU A 75 5.74 19.11 -1.20
C LEU A 75 6.42 19.27 0.17
N ALA A 76 7.41 20.13 0.26
CA ALA A 76 8.28 20.19 1.44
C ALA A 76 7.62 20.84 2.68
N THR A 77 6.67 21.76 2.48
CA THR A 77 6.02 22.51 3.56
C THR A 77 4.52 22.66 3.35
N VAL A 78 3.78 22.93 4.44
CA VAL A 78 2.34 23.25 4.40
C VAL A 78 2.06 24.48 3.52
N GLU A 79 2.93 25.46 3.52
CA GLU A 79 2.84 26.66 2.70
C GLU A 79 2.97 26.34 1.20
N ASP A 80 3.89 25.44 0.84
CA ASP A 80 4.09 24.97 -0.53
C ASP A 80 2.89 24.14 -1.00
N GLU A 81 2.36 23.24 -0.15
CA GLU A 81 1.13 22.49 -0.43
C GLU A 81 -0.05 23.42 -0.72
N ALA A 82 -0.28 24.40 0.15
CA ALA A 82 -1.32 25.39 -0.04
C ALA A 82 -1.11 26.25 -1.30
N ALA A 83 0.13 26.55 -1.66
CA ALA A 83 0.47 27.27 -2.90
C ALA A 83 0.22 26.40 -4.13
N GLY A 84 0.64 25.14 -4.10
CA GLY A 84 0.40 24.16 -5.18
C GLY A 84 -1.10 23.95 -5.45
N LEU A 85 -1.91 23.86 -4.40
CA LEU A 85 -3.38 23.76 -4.55
C LEU A 85 -3.99 25.00 -5.24
N ARG A 86 -3.49 26.20 -4.93
CA ARG A 86 -3.92 27.43 -5.63
C ARG A 86 -3.45 27.46 -7.08
N GLU A 87 -2.27 26.94 -7.37
CA GLU A 87 -1.77 26.79 -8.75
C GLU A 87 -2.62 25.81 -9.55
N ALA A 88 -2.99 24.67 -8.96
CA ALA A 88 -3.89 23.71 -9.57
C ALA A 88 -5.30 24.29 -9.81
N GLU A 89 -5.82 25.11 -8.90
CA GLU A 89 -7.09 25.82 -9.13
C GLU A 89 -6.98 26.79 -10.32
N LYS A 90 -5.91 27.56 -10.39
CA LYS A 90 -5.65 28.46 -11.53
C LYS A 90 -5.52 27.68 -12.83
N PHE A 91 -4.84 26.54 -12.83
CA PHE A 91 -4.76 25.64 -14.00
C PHE A 91 -6.16 25.19 -14.46
N ASN A 92 -7.05 24.81 -13.54
CA ASN A 92 -8.44 24.49 -13.86
C ASN A 92 -9.16 25.66 -14.54
N GLU A 93 -8.96 26.90 -14.04
CA GLU A 93 -9.60 28.10 -14.59
C GLU A 93 -9.08 28.42 -16.00
N GLU A 94 -7.77 28.30 -16.23
CA GLU A 94 -7.12 28.64 -17.50
C GLU A 94 -7.37 27.60 -18.60
N THR A 95 -7.44 26.33 -18.24
CA THR A 95 -7.56 25.22 -19.20
C THR A 95 -8.98 24.73 -19.41
N GLY A 96 -9.89 25.01 -18.47
CA GLY A 96 -11.22 24.42 -18.45
C GLY A 96 -11.25 22.95 -18.04
N LEU A 97 -10.11 22.40 -17.63
CA LEU A 97 -10.00 21.08 -17.02
C LEU A 97 -10.52 21.12 -15.57
N CYS A 98 -10.76 19.97 -14.95
CA CYS A 98 -11.30 19.91 -13.61
C CYS A 98 -10.57 18.85 -12.78
N ILE A 99 -9.49 19.27 -12.13
CA ILE A 99 -8.89 18.53 -11.02
C ILE A 99 -9.76 18.83 -9.80
N SER A 100 -10.34 17.80 -9.19
CA SER A 100 -11.30 17.97 -8.10
C SER A 100 -10.70 17.70 -6.73
N PHE A 101 -9.68 16.83 -6.68
CA PHE A 101 -9.08 16.35 -5.43
C PHE A 101 -7.56 16.40 -5.50
N ALA A 102 -6.94 16.54 -4.33
CA ALA A 102 -5.50 16.40 -4.14
C ALA A 102 -5.23 15.44 -2.98
N HIS A 103 -4.65 14.29 -3.30
CA HIS A 103 -4.17 13.30 -2.35
C HIS A 103 -2.90 13.84 -1.70
N GLN A 104 -2.90 13.96 -0.37
CA GLN A 104 -1.86 14.59 0.42
C GLN A 104 -0.91 13.55 0.98
N LEU A 105 0.39 13.75 0.78
CA LEU A 105 1.48 12.88 1.25
C LEU A 105 2.30 13.62 2.34
N PRO A 106 1.86 13.65 3.58
CA PRO A 106 2.66 14.19 4.68
C PRO A 106 3.84 13.26 4.98
N LYS A 107 4.78 13.74 5.81
CA LYS A 107 5.86 12.88 6.31
C LYS A 107 5.30 11.70 7.11
N THR A 108 5.87 10.52 6.93
CA THR A 108 5.46 9.29 7.64
C THR A 108 5.47 9.45 9.16
N ILE A 109 6.35 10.31 9.69
CA ILE A 109 6.40 10.61 11.12
C ILE A 109 5.10 11.19 11.68
N VAL A 110 4.22 11.76 10.85
CA VAL A 110 2.89 12.25 11.26
C VAL A 110 2.02 11.13 11.82
N GLY A 111 2.19 9.90 11.31
CA GLY A 111 1.54 8.70 11.81
C GLY A 111 2.02 8.23 13.19
N THR A 112 3.10 8.81 13.74
CA THR A 112 3.63 8.52 15.07
C THR A 112 3.18 9.60 16.06
N PRO A 113 2.74 9.26 17.29
CA PRO A 113 2.42 10.25 18.33
C PRO A 113 3.57 11.19 18.63
N LYS A 114 3.28 12.49 18.83
CA LYS A 114 4.29 13.55 18.99
C LYS A 114 5.33 13.28 20.06
N ASP A 115 4.92 12.70 21.18
CA ASP A 115 5.79 12.36 22.31
C ASP A 115 6.75 11.19 22.04
N LYS A 116 6.58 10.50 20.92
CA LYS A 116 7.38 9.34 20.50
C LYS A 116 8.26 9.61 19.27
N ARG A 117 8.25 10.83 18.71
CA ARG A 117 8.95 11.17 17.45
C ARG A 117 10.43 11.44 17.61
N GLU A 118 10.91 11.74 18.82
CA GLU A 118 12.30 12.14 19.04
C GLU A 118 13.28 11.04 18.60
N GLY A 119 14.21 11.40 17.71
CA GLY A 119 15.24 10.48 17.19
C GLY A 119 14.77 9.51 16.09
N LEU A 120 13.51 9.57 15.66
CA LEU A 120 13.00 8.73 14.59
C LEU A 120 13.19 9.37 13.20
N PRO A 121 13.29 8.58 12.14
CA PRO A 121 13.25 9.07 10.77
C PRO A 121 11.94 9.82 10.50
N THR A 122 12.02 10.95 9.80
CA THR A 122 10.83 11.79 9.55
C THR A 122 10.08 11.46 8.27
N GLY A 123 10.74 10.86 7.28
CA GLY A 123 10.21 10.66 5.93
C GLY A 123 10.29 11.93 5.07
N LEU A 124 9.83 11.82 3.81
CA LEU A 124 9.71 12.92 2.86
C LEU A 124 8.28 13.50 2.91
N GLY A 125 8.11 14.75 2.48
CA GLY A 125 6.84 15.46 2.50
C GLY A 125 6.83 16.60 3.51
N PHE A 126 5.67 17.02 3.96
CA PHE A 126 5.45 18.12 4.89
C PHE A 126 5.04 17.63 6.29
N ASP A 127 5.32 18.45 7.30
CA ASP A 127 4.89 18.16 8.67
C ASP A 127 3.47 18.65 8.93
N LEU A 128 2.71 17.87 9.71
CA LEU A 128 1.41 18.25 10.24
C LEU A 128 1.46 18.17 11.78
N ASN A 129 1.43 19.32 12.44
CA ASN A 129 1.61 19.42 13.88
C ASN A 129 0.39 19.95 14.62
N GLU A 130 -0.28 20.95 14.06
CA GLU A 130 -1.42 21.62 14.70
C GLU A 130 -2.61 21.67 13.74
N LEU A 131 -3.83 21.74 14.24
CA LEU A 131 -5.04 21.85 13.42
C LEU A 131 -4.94 22.91 12.32
N SER A 132 -4.20 24.01 12.60
CA SER A 132 -3.94 25.07 11.62
C SER A 132 -3.25 24.58 10.36
N ASP A 133 -2.43 23.54 10.45
CA ASP A 133 -1.69 22.99 9.29
C ASP A 133 -2.64 22.27 8.34
N TRP A 134 -3.51 21.39 8.89
CA TRP A 134 -4.58 20.76 8.10
C TRP A 134 -5.53 21.81 7.51
N ALA A 135 -5.92 22.81 8.30
CA ALA A 135 -6.83 23.85 7.85
C ALA A 135 -6.19 24.74 6.77
N ALA A 136 -4.89 25.04 6.86
CA ALA A 136 -4.19 25.82 5.83
C ALA A 136 -4.26 25.15 4.45
N ILE A 137 -4.18 23.81 4.42
CA ILE A 137 -4.29 23.02 3.20
C ILE A 137 -5.74 22.94 2.70
N THR A 138 -6.68 22.51 3.56
CA THR A 138 -8.07 22.31 3.15
C THR A 138 -8.80 23.60 2.77
N GLN A 139 -8.35 24.74 3.28
CA GLN A 139 -8.94 26.06 3.00
C GLN A 139 -8.18 26.81 1.88
N ALA A 140 -7.14 26.22 1.26
CA ALA A 140 -6.29 26.91 0.29
C ALA A 140 -6.97 27.18 -1.05
N SER A 141 -7.84 26.27 -1.51
CA SER A 141 -8.43 26.31 -2.84
C SER A 141 -9.76 25.57 -2.91
N THR A 142 -10.40 25.60 -4.08
CA THR A 142 -11.60 24.82 -4.37
C THR A 142 -11.32 23.39 -4.83
N ILE A 143 -10.07 22.91 -4.71
CA ILE A 143 -9.68 21.50 -4.85
C ILE A 143 -9.71 20.90 -3.45
N GLN A 144 -10.42 19.79 -3.28
CA GLN A 144 -10.54 19.15 -1.98
C GLN A 144 -9.25 18.40 -1.63
N ALA A 145 -8.63 18.78 -0.54
CA ALA A 145 -7.53 18.03 0.03
C ALA A 145 -8.03 16.73 0.70
N VAL A 146 -7.36 15.62 0.39
CA VAL A 146 -7.67 14.28 0.86
C VAL A 146 -6.47 13.75 1.64
N PHE A 147 -6.61 13.64 2.96
CA PHE A 147 -5.55 13.09 3.82
C PHE A 147 -5.76 11.58 3.96
N ALA A 148 -4.98 10.83 3.21
CA ALA A 148 -5.07 9.38 3.21
C ALA A 148 -3.86 8.75 3.90
N ASP A 149 -2.67 9.11 3.49
CA ASP A 149 -1.46 8.49 4.02
C ASP A 149 -1.14 9.02 5.43
N ASP A 150 -0.51 8.16 6.24
CA ASP A 150 0.00 8.46 7.59
C ASP A 150 -1.05 8.96 8.60
N HIS A 151 -2.32 8.65 8.38
CA HIS A 151 -3.43 9.01 9.26
C HIS A 151 -4.06 7.76 9.91
N LEU A 152 -5.21 7.33 9.39
CA LEU A 152 -5.88 6.14 9.91
C LEU A 152 -5.06 4.88 9.53
N GLY A 153 -4.89 3.95 10.47
CA GLY A 153 -4.02 2.79 10.31
C GLY A 153 -2.72 2.91 11.12
N TYR A 154 -2.24 4.11 11.35
CA TYR A 154 -1.06 4.38 12.16
C TYR A 154 -1.37 4.59 13.65
N PRO A 155 -0.36 4.55 14.55
CA PRO A 155 -0.55 4.75 15.99
C PRO A 155 -1.14 6.12 16.39
N ASN A 156 -0.90 7.15 15.57
CA ASN A 156 -1.43 8.51 15.81
C ASN A 156 -2.84 8.73 15.23
N ALA A 157 -3.53 7.66 14.83
CA ALA A 157 -4.81 7.72 14.14
C ALA A 157 -5.87 8.62 14.79
N VAL A 158 -5.92 8.66 16.12
CA VAL A 158 -6.90 9.49 16.85
C VAL A 158 -6.66 10.98 16.60
N GLU A 159 -5.43 11.47 16.79
CA GLU A 159 -5.09 12.89 16.60
C GLU A 159 -5.25 13.31 15.14
N THR A 160 -4.73 12.51 14.21
CA THR A 160 -4.79 12.83 12.78
C THR A 160 -6.22 12.82 12.25
N THR A 161 -7.05 11.87 12.69
CA THR A 161 -8.48 11.82 12.33
C THR A 161 -9.25 13.02 12.89
N ILE A 162 -8.99 13.44 14.14
CA ILE A 162 -9.64 14.64 14.72
C ILE A 162 -9.28 15.88 13.89
N ASN A 163 -8.00 16.09 13.60
CA ASN A 163 -7.53 17.29 12.91
C ASN A 163 -8.01 17.34 11.46
N SER A 164 -7.87 16.24 10.71
CA SER A 164 -8.29 16.17 9.31
C SER A 164 -9.81 16.37 9.15
N LEU A 165 -10.63 15.72 10.00
CA LEU A 165 -12.08 15.93 9.99
C LEU A 165 -12.47 17.35 10.38
N THR A 166 -11.86 17.89 11.45
CA THR A 166 -12.15 19.27 11.87
C THR A 166 -11.81 20.25 10.75
N ALA A 167 -10.69 20.05 10.06
CA ALA A 167 -10.27 20.87 8.92
C ALA A 167 -11.16 20.70 7.67
N GLY A 168 -12.06 19.72 7.62
CA GLY A 168 -13.02 19.52 6.53
C GLY A 168 -12.61 18.47 5.50
N SER A 169 -11.62 17.61 5.77
CA SER A 169 -11.36 16.44 4.94
C SER A 169 -12.35 15.32 5.29
N MET A 170 -13.16 14.93 4.31
CA MET A 170 -14.25 13.94 4.49
C MET A 170 -13.80 12.51 4.15
N TYR A 171 -12.52 12.35 3.90
CA TYR A 171 -11.87 11.12 3.51
C TYR A 171 -10.77 10.80 4.51
N GLN A 172 -10.81 9.62 5.07
CA GLN A 172 -9.88 9.16 6.10
C GLN A 172 -9.22 7.85 5.66
N GLY A 173 -7.94 7.84 5.53
CA GLY A 173 -7.17 6.67 5.11
C GLY A 173 -5.78 6.67 5.70
N MET A 174 -5.00 5.65 5.41
CA MET A 174 -5.51 4.41 4.80
C MET A 174 -5.60 3.33 5.86
N PHE A 175 -6.76 2.65 5.94
CA PHE A 175 -6.96 1.64 6.99
C PHE A 175 -5.96 0.49 6.89
N CYS A 176 -5.58 0.05 5.68
CA CYS A 176 -4.58 -1.00 5.45
C CYS A 176 -3.21 -0.72 6.09
N MET A 177 -2.89 0.54 6.38
CA MET A 177 -1.59 0.94 6.96
C MET A 177 -1.36 0.39 8.37
N PHE A 178 -2.36 -0.20 9.03
CA PHE A 178 -2.14 -0.95 10.27
C PHE A 178 -1.16 -2.12 10.10
N GLN A 179 -0.96 -2.58 8.87
CA GLN A 179 0.00 -3.61 8.52
C GLN A 179 1.46 -3.13 8.57
N GLN A 180 1.67 -1.82 8.42
CA GLN A 180 3.01 -1.24 8.38
C GLN A 180 3.65 -1.22 9.77
N VAL A 181 4.99 -1.25 9.78
CA VAL A 181 5.75 -1.02 11.01
C VAL A 181 5.67 0.46 11.35
N ALA A 182 5.33 0.76 12.59
CA ALA A 182 5.31 2.13 13.11
C ALA A 182 6.51 2.34 14.04
N PRO A 183 7.61 2.96 13.56
CA PRO A 183 8.82 3.17 14.35
C PRO A 183 8.51 3.82 15.71
N GLY A 184 9.17 3.36 16.78
CA GLY A 184 8.94 3.86 18.14
C GLY A 184 7.63 3.43 18.81
N CYS A 185 6.81 2.60 18.14
CA CYS A 185 5.51 2.13 18.63
C CYS A 185 5.40 0.60 18.54
N PRO A 186 6.16 -0.17 19.33
CA PRO A 186 6.23 -1.63 19.23
C PRO A 186 4.97 -2.35 19.77
N ASP A 187 4.09 -1.66 20.52
CA ASP A 187 2.88 -2.27 21.09
C ASP A 187 1.76 -2.32 20.03
N GLU A 188 1.66 -3.44 19.32
CA GLU A 188 0.66 -3.66 18.28
C GLU A 188 -0.78 -3.63 18.81
N VAL A 189 -1.03 -4.15 20.02
CA VAL A 189 -2.37 -4.15 20.61
C VAL A 189 -2.82 -2.73 20.91
N TRP A 190 -1.93 -1.91 21.44
CA TRP A 190 -2.21 -0.50 21.63
C TRP A 190 -2.43 0.23 20.29
N ASN A 191 -1.57 0.00 19.29
CA ASN A 191 -1.71 0.59 17.96
C ASN A 191 -3.09 0.27 17.35
N MET A 192 -3.53 -0.99 17.40
CA MET A 192 -4.85 -1.39 16.89
C MET A 192 -5.98 -0.77 17.71
N SER A 193 -5.80 -0.57 19.02
CA SER A 193 -6.79 0.10 19.88
C SER A 193 -6.99 1.56 19.47
N GLU A 194 -5.93 2.29 19.13
CA GLU A 194 -6.01 3.67 18.63
C GLU A 194 -6.71 3.72 17.25
N ASN A 195 -6.46 2.75 16.39
CA ASN A 195 -7.19 2.63 15.12
C ASN A 195 -8.70 2.40 15.35
N ILE A 196 -9.09 1.54 16.29
CA ILE A 196 -10.49 1.30 16.61
C ILE A 196 -11.15 2.56 17.21
N LYS A 197 -10.44 3.34 18.02
CA LYS A 197 -10.93 4.65 18.48
C LYS A 197 -11.15 5.61 17.30
N ALA A 198 -10.20 5.69 16.36
CA ALA A 198 -10.32 6.52 15.17
C ALA A 198 -11.53 6.09 14.30
N LEU A 199 -11.77 4.79 14.14
CA LEU A 199 -12.99 4.30 13.48
C LEU A 199 -14.26 4.70 14.23
N GLY A 200 -14.24 4.76 15.55
CA GLY A 200 -15.33 5.30 16.37
C GLY A 200 -15.60 6.78 16.07
N ILE A 201 -14.55 7.60 15.93
CA ILE A 201 -14.64 9.01 15.56
C ILE A 201 -15.35 9.15 14.20
N VAL A 202 -14.88 8.39 13.20
CA VAL A 202 -15.47 8.42 11.85
C VAL A 202 -16.92 7.93 11.86
N ALA A 203 -17.23 6.89 12.61
CA ALA A 203 -18.60 6.36 12.73
C ALA A 203 -19.61 7.41 13.24
N ALA A 204 -19.18 8.31 14.14
CA ALA A 204 -20.01 9.39 14.62
C ALA A 204 -20.37 10.44 13.53
N LYS A 205 -19.69 10.39 12.38
CA LYS A 205 -19.88 11.24 11.20
C LYS A 205 -20.54 10.50 10.02
N TRP A 206 -21.26 9.44 10.31
CA TRP A 206 -21.98 8.66 9.29
C TRP A 206 -22.87 9.50 8.37
N ASP A 207 -23.64 10.43 8.95
CA ASP A 207 -24.59 11.27 8.21
C ASP A 207 -23.89 12.38 7.40
N ASP A 208 -22.67 12.70 7.74
CA ASP A 208 -21.81 13.63 7.00
C ASP A 208 -21.11 12.94 5.81
N ARG A 209 -21.28 11.61 5.66
CA ARG A 209 -20.72 10.78 4.59
C ARG A 209 -19.19 10.73 4.58
N VAL A 210 -18.57 10.76 5.75
CA VAL A 210 -17.14 10.53 5.90
C VAL A 210 -16.84 9.08 5.53
N ILE A 211 -15.80 8.88 4.71
CA ILE A 211 -15.39 7.59 4.20
C ILE A 211 -14.04 7.19 4.79
N VAL A 212 -13.94 5.95 5.26
CA VAL A 212 -12.67 5.27 5.49
C VAL A 212 -12.23 4.62 4.19
N ASN A 213 -11.06 5.02 3.71
CA ASN A 213 -10.44 4.40 2.55
C ASN A 213 -9.41 3.35 2.97
N SER A 214 -9.23 2.36 2.12
CA SER A 214 -8.12 1.42 2.21
C SER A 214 -7.57 1.12 0.82
N ASN A 215 -6.26 1.27 0.69
CA ASN A 215 -5.56 1.00 -0.55
C ASN A 215 -4.97 -0.41 -0.52
N GLN A 216 -5.40 -1.26 -1.44
CA GLN A 216 -5.08 -2.68 -1.38
C GLN A 216 -3.66 -3.02 -1.82
N ASP A 217 -2.92 -2.09 -2.39
CA ASP A 217 -1.52 -2.28 -2.74
C ASP A 217 -0.51 -1.79 -1.68
N ASP A 218 -0.97 -1.22 -0.56
CA ASP A 218 -0.10 -0.81 0.56
C ASP A 218 -0.19 -1.74 1.78
N GLY A 219 -1.15 -2.67 1.79
CA GLY A 219 -1.35 -3.63 2.86
C GLY A 219 -0.86 -5.04 2.52
N LEU A 220 -1.29 -6.03 3.32
CA LEU A 220 -1.01 -7.45 3.07
C LEU A 220 -1.34 -7.90 1.64
N PRO A 221 -2.46 -7.44 1.01
CA PRO A 221 -2.79 -7.86 -0.35
C PRO A 221 -1.76 -7.47 -1.41
N ALA A 222 -0.93 -6.46 -1.18
CA ALA A 222 0.15 -6.11 -2.11
C ALA A 222 1.08 -7.30 -2.44
N TYR A 223 1.06 -8.33 -1.63
CA TYR A 223 1.87 -9.53 -1.76
C TYR A 223 1.09 -10.74 -2.31
N CYS A 224 -0.20 -10.57 -2.57
CA CYS A 224 -1.04 -11.64 -3.10
C CYS A 224 -0.80 -11.88 -4.59
N MET A 225 -0.91 -13.14 -4.98
CA MET A 225 -0.69 -13.59 -6.37
C MET A 225 -1.96 -13.52 -7.21
N ASP A 226 -3.13 -13.60 -6.56
CA ASP A 226 -4.43 -13.64 -7.21
C ASP A 226 -5.23 -12.36 -6.98
N LEU A 227 -5.80 -11.79 -8.05
CA LEU A 227 -6.63 -10.58 -7.96
C LEU A 227 -7.84 -10.76 -7.03
N ALA A 228 -8.39 -11.97 -6.93
CA ALA A 228 -9.51 -12.24 -6.05
C ALA A 228 -9.14 -12.09 -4.57
N SER A 229 -7.87 -12.29 -4.21
CA SER A 229 -7.36 -12.13 -2.85
C SER A 229 -7.49 -10.69 -2.36
N TYR A 230 -7.25 -9.72 -3.23
CA TYR A 230 -7.40 -8.29 -2.91
C TYR A 230 -8.84 -7.94 -2.55
N LEU A 231 -9.80 -8.42 -3.34
CA LEU A 231 -11.21 -8.15 -3.04
C LEU A 231 -11.69 -8.93 -1.80
N ALA A 232 -11.16 -10.13 -1.56
CA ALA A 232 -11.45 -10.92 -0.34
C ALA A 232 -10.95 -10.20 0.91
N TRP A 233 -9.74 -9.64 0.85
CA TRP A 233 -9.19 -8.80 1.92
C TRP A 233 -10.03 -7.55 2.15
N ALA A 234 -10.38 -6.83 1.09
CA ALA A 234 -11.23 -5.64 1.17
C ALA A 234 -12.62 -5.94 1.78
N LYS A 235 -13.16 -7.14 1.54
CA LYS A 235 -14.40 -7.59 2.22
C LYS A 235 -14.21 -7.74 3.72
N TRP A 236 -13.04 -8.22 4.16
CA TRP A 236 -12.72 -8.29 5.57
C TRP A 236 -12.55 -6.87 6.16
N GLU A 237 -11.85 -5.98 5.50
CA GLU A 237 -11.73 -4.59 5.97
C GLU A 237 -13.10 -3.92 6.07
N ARG A 238 -13.94 -4.09 5.06
CA ARG A 238 -15.32 -3.60 5.11
C ARG A 238 -16.09 -4.22 6.28
N TYR A 239 -15.89 -5.50 6.59
CA TYR A 239 -16.48 -6.15 7.75
C TYR A 239 -16.06 -5.46 9.05
N VAL A 240 -14.78 -5.18 9.24
CA VAL A 240 -14.27 -4.45 10.42
C VAL A 240 -14.82 -3.03 10.45
N VAL A 241 -14.61 -2.27 9.36
CA VAL A 241 -14.95 -0.84 9.31
C VAL A 241 -16.44 -0.62 9.37
N THR A 242 -17.24 -1.37 8.59
CA THR A 242 -18.67 -1.11 8.45
C THR A 242 -19.52 -2.00 9.36
N ASP A 243 -19.27 -3.31 9.40
CA ASP A 243 -20.17 -4.21 10.11
C ASP A 243 -19.88 -4.21 11.61
N LEU A 244 -18.63 -4.07 12.05
CA LEU A 244 -18.26 -3.95 13.45
C LEU A 244 -18.25 -2.49 13.91
N CYS A 245 -17.46 -1.62 13.28
CA CYS A 245 -17.19 -0.25 13.74
C CYS A 245 -18.18 0.80 13.22
N LYS A 246 -19.14 0.46 12.36
CA LYS A 246 -20.23 1.35 11.89
C LYS A 246 -19.75 2.60 11.14
N ALA A 247 -18.58 2.55 10.51
CA ALA A 247 -18.07 3.59 9.61
C ALA A 247 -18.32 3.22 8.14
N ARG A 248 -18.16 4.17 7.21
CA ARG A 248 -18.29 3.94 5.76
C ARG A 248 -16.96 3.50 5.20
N TYR A 249 -16.94 2.53 4.32
CA TYR A 249 -15.75 1.96 3.70
C TYR A 249 -15.76 2.15 2.19
N ALA A 250 -14.63 2.51 1.60
CA ALA A 250 -14.38 2.47 0.17
C ALA A 250 -13.00 1.88 -0.14
N PHE A 251 -12.92 1.27 -1.29
CA PHE A 251 -11.76 0.54 -1.81
C PHE A 251 -10.94 1.42 -2.76
N SER A 252 -9.62 1.30 -2.70
CA SER A 252 -8.68 1.86 -3.67
C SER A 252 -7.61 0.87 -4.05
N PHE A 253 -7.01 1.02 -5.22
CA PHE A 253 -5.88 0.21 -5.67
C PHE A 253 -5.18 0.83 -6.88
N GLY A 254 -3.98 0.35 -7.21
CA GLY A 254 -3.22 0.88 -8.36
C GLY A 254 -2.20 -0.11 -8.89
N ASN A 255 -1.14 -0.34 -8.18
CA ASN A 255 0.04 -1.13 -8.60
C ASN A 255 -0.22 -2.61 -8.86
N LEU A 256 -1.42 -3.12 -8.56
CA LEU A 256 -1.73 -4.54 -8.60
C LEU A 256 -1.78 -5.13 -10.00
N THR A 257 -2.07 -4.32 -11.01
CA THR A 257 -2.14 -4.78 -12.39
C THR A 257 -1.96 -3.65 -13.40
N SER A 258 -1.18 -3.91 -14.44
CA SER A 258 -1.07 -3.12 -15.65
C SER A 258 -2.07 -3.55 -16.75
N ASN A 259 -2.74 -4.68 -16.55
CA ASN A 259 -3.73 -5.18 -17.50
C ASN A 259 -5.02 -4.36 -17.39
N LEU A 260 -5.34 -3.62 -18.45
CA LEU A 260 -6.50 -2.70 -18.47
C LEU A 260 -7.84 -3.42 -18.27
N ILE A 261 -7.96 -4.68 -18.71
CA ILE A 261 -9.18 -5.49 -18.52
C ILE A 261 -9.30 -5.86 -17.04
N HIS A 262 -8.21 -6.32 -16.42
CA HIS A 262 -8.18 -6.67 -15.00
C HIS A 262 -8.45 -5.44 -14.13
N LYS A 263 -7.86 -4.29 -14.49
CA LYS A 263 -8.05 -3.02 -13.76
C LYS A 263 -9.52 -2.55 -13.83
N ALA A 264 -10.12 -2.57 -15.02
CA ALA A 264 -11.54 -2.24 -15.19
C ALA A 264 -12.45 -3.25 -14.47
N ALA A 265 -12.13 -4.54 -14.53
CA ALA A 265 -12.91 -5.59 -13.87
C ALA A 265 -12.83 -5.48 -12.35
N MET A 266 -11.65 -5.22 -11.78
CA MET A 266 -11.49 -4.97 -10.33
C MET A 266 -12.25 -3.74 -9.88
N TRP A 267 -12.16 -2.65 -10.65
CA TRP A 267 -12.95 -1.43 -10.40
C TRP A 267 -14.44 -1.72 -10.29
N LEU A 268 -14.97 -2.48 -11.26
CA LEU A 268 -16.39 -2.85 -11.24
C LEU A 268 -16.73 -3.81 -10.11
N ALA A 269 -15.86 -4.79 -9.83
CA ALA A 269 -16.07 -5.75 -8.75
C ALA A 269 -16.10 -5.06 -7.37
N ALA A 270 -15.20 -4.11 -7.13
CA ALA A 270 -15.18 -3.30 -5.92
C ALA A 270 -16.40 -2.37 -5.83
N SER A 271 -16.73 -1.68 -6.94
CA SER A 271 -17.92 -0.84 -7.00
C SER A 271 -19.20 -1.61 -6.69
N ASP A 272 -19.39 -2.77 -7.33
CA ASP A 272 -20.57 -3.63 -7.07
C ASP A 272 -20.62 -4.15 -5.63
N THR A 273 -19.46 -4.42 -5.02
CA THR A 273 -19.37 -5.02 -3.68
C THR A 273 -19.62 -4.00 -2.57
N PHE A 274 -19.10 -2.78 -2.73
CA PHE A 274 -19.05 -1.79 -1.63
C PHE A 274 -19.97 -0.58 -1.81
N ARG A 275 -20.53 -0.39 -3.01
CA ARG A 275 -21.42 0.74 -3.30
C ARG A 275 -22.66 0.75 -2.41
N ARG A 276 -23.04 1.95 -2.00
CA ARG A 276 -24.33 2.24 -1.36
C ARG A 276 -25.08 3.26 -2.19
N GLU A 277 -26.37 3.48 -1.91
CA GLU A 277 -27.18 4.48 -2.60
C GLU A 277 -26.59 5.90 -2.52
N ASP A 278 -26.00 6.21 -1.37
CA ASP A 278 -25.45 7.53 -1.02
C ASP A 278 -23.91 7.58 -0.98
N GLN A 279 -23.22 6.54 -1.53
CA GLN A 279 -21.76 6.43 -1.48
C GLN A 279 -21.23 5.60 -2.66
N PRO A 280 -20.15 6.06 -3.36
CA PRO A 280 -19.37 5.19 -4.25
C PRO A 280 -18.76 4.01 -3.50
N GLY A 281 -18.61 2.87 -4.17
CA GLY A 281 -17.96 1.69 -3.59
C GLY A 281 -16.44 1.66 -3.81
N ILE A 282 -15.97 2.48 -4.73
CA ILE A 282 -14.56 2.66 -5.05
C ILE A 282 -14.17 4.13 -4.86
N GLU A 283 -12.98 4.37 -4.34
CA GLU A 283 -12.49 5.71 -4.09
C GLU A 283 -11.64 6.21 -5.24
N PHE A 284 -10.49 5.59 -5.44
CA PHE A 284 -9.64 5.91 -6.58
C PHE A 284 -8.89 4.69 -7.10
N ILE A 285 -8.33 4.88 -8.29
CA ILE A 285 -7.33 4.01 -8.88
C ILE A 285 -6.18 4.88 -9.39
N TYR A 286 -4.96 4.36 -9.33
CA TYR A 286 -3.79 5.00 -9.89
C TYR A 286 -2.99 4.03 -10.80
N PRO A 287 -2.09 4.54 -11.64
CA PRO A 287 -1.36 3.71 -12.59
C PRO A 287 -0.37 2.78 -11.89
N ASN A 288 -0.07 1.66 -12.55
CA ASN A 288 0.99 0.77 -12.10
C ASN A 288 2.36 1.41 -12.40
N THR A 289 3.03 1.88 -11.35
CA THR A 289 4.35 2.50 -11.45
C THR A 289 5.51 1.51 -11.24
N VAL A 290 5.21 0.30 -10.75
CA VAL A 290 6.25 -0.68 -10.41
C VAL A 290 6.85 -1.31 -11.67
N ASP A 291 5.99 -1.78 -12.60
CA ASP A 291 6.41 -2.52 -13.78
C ASP A 291 6.86 -1.62 -14.93
N HIS A 292 6.20 -0.46 -15.05
CA HIS A 292 6.22 0.32 -16.28
C HIS A 292 6.94 1.66 -16.16
N TRP A 293 7.28 2.08 -14.94
CA TRP A 293 7.92 3.38 -14.73
C TRP A 293 9.35 3.38 -15.26
N ASP A 294 9.60 4.17 -16.29
CA ASP A 294 10.88 4.22 -17.01
C ASP A 294 11.67 5.49 -16.66
N HIS A 295 13.01 5.41 -16.75
CA HIS A 295 13.91 6.56 -16.68
C HIS A 295 13.73 7.52 -17.87
N HIS A 296 13.14 7.07 -18.98
CA HIS A 296 12.67 7.94 -20.05
C HIS A 296 11.33 8.55 -19.65
N LEU A 297 11.38 9.59 -18.81
CA LEU A 297 10.21 10.14 -18.10
C LEU A 297 8.98 10.35 -18.99
N HIS A 298 9.17 10.86 -20.21
CA HIS A 298 8.05 11.08 -21.14
C HIS A 298 7.36 9.79 -21.63
N SER A 299 8.03 8.63 -21.57
CA SER A 299 7.40 7.35 -21.92
C SER A 299 6.30 6.96 -20.93
N ASN A 300 6.38 7.47 -19.71
CA ASN A 300 5.42 7.19 -18.64
C ASN A 300 4.00 7.71 -18.94
N TYR A 301 3.86 8.70 -19.83
CA TYR A 301 2.55 9.08 -20.38
C TYR A 301 1.85 7.92 -21.10
N GLY A 302 2.64 7.04 -21.73
CA GLY A 302 2.13 5.91 -22.51
C GLY A 302 1.36 4.88 -21.70
N PHE A 303 1.55 4.83 -20.39
CA PHE A 303 0.84 3.93 -19.47
C PHE A 303 -0.39 4.58 -18.86
N GLN A 304 -0.26 5.78 -18.37
CA GLN A 304 -1.35 6.46 -17.66
C GLN A 304 -2.49 6.90 -18.57
N ILE A 305 -2.16 7.39 -19.78
CA ILE A 305 -3.19 7.84 -20.73
C ILE A 305 -4.15 6.71 -21.14
N PRO A 306 -3.70 5.49 -21.51
CA PRO A 306 -4.59 4.36 -21.76
C PRO A 306 -5.44 3.95 -20.55
N GLU A 307 -4.88 4.00 -19.34
CA GLU A 307 -5.63 3.71 -18.10
C GLU A 307 -6.72 4.74 -17.86
N ALA A 308 -6.40 6.03 -17.97
CA ALA A 308 -7.37 7.10 -17.85
C ALA A 308 -8.49 7.00 -18.90
N LEU A 309 -8.15 6.62 -20.16
CA LEU A 309 -9.14 6.36 -21.20
C LEU A 309 -10.07 5.21 -20.81
N MET A 310 -9.51 4.07 -20.36
CA MET A 310 -10.30 2.92 -19.92
C MET A 310 -11.27 3.31 -18.80
N LEU A 311 -10.82 4.05 -17.81
CA LEU A 311 -11.65 4.45 -16.67
C LEU A 311 -12.72 5.49 -17.07
N ASN A 312 -12.42 6.37 -18.03
CA ASN A 312 -13.45 7.23 -18.61
C ASN A 312 -14.56 6.41 -19.29
N LEU A 313 -14.20 5.33 -20.00
CA LEU A 313 -15.16 4.43 -20.62
C LEU A 313 -16.00 3.70 -19.55
N VAL A 314 -15.37 3.23 -18.47
CA VAL A 314 -16.07 2.60 -17.33
C VAL A 314 -17.07 3.58 -16.70
N GLU A 315 -16.65 4.82 -16.37
CA GLU A 315 -17.55 5.81 -15.75
C GLU A 315 -18.73 6.20 -16.68
N ARG A 316 -18.48 6.35 -17.97
CA ARG A 316 -19.54 6.64 -18.93
C ARG A 316 -20.62 5.56 -18.95
N LYS A 317 -20.23 4.29 -18.86
CA LYS A 317 -21.16 3.14 -18.92
C LYS A 317 -21.76 2.81 -17.55
N TYR A 318 -20.94 2.67 -16.51
CA TYR A 318 -21.36 2.08 -15.23
C TYR A 318 -21.60 3.08 -14.11
N LYS A 319 -21.10 4.33 -14.23
CA LYS A 319 -21.38 5.44 -13.31
C LYS A 319 -21.05 5.06 -11.86
N THR A 320 -19.82 4.65 -11.63
CA THR A 320 -19.36 4.11 -10.34
C THR A 320 -19.11 5.19 -9.29
N GLY A 321 -18.65 6.36 -9.73
CA GLY A 321 -18.30 7.47 -8.86
C GLY A 321 -16.89 7.42 -8.29
N GLY A 322 -16.01 6.64 -8.90
CA GLY A 322 -14.59 6.64 -8.52
C GLY A 322 -13.78 7.77 -9.15
N SER A 323 -12.54 7.91 -8.71
CA SER A 323 -11.58 8.89 -9.20
C SER A 323 -10.36 8.24 -9.83
N PHE A 324 -9.72 8.93 -10.77
CA PHE A 324 -8.39 8.59 -11.25
C PHE A 324 -7.36 9.48 -10.56
N LEU A 325 -6.46 8.86 -9.81
CA LEU A 325 -5.31 9.53 -9.20
C LEU A 325 -4.13 9.44 -10.19
N SER A 326 -3.78 10.53 -10.83
CA SER A 326 -2.63 10.57 -11.73
C SER A 326 -1.32 10.67 -10.94
N VAL A 327 -0.29 10.02 -11.43
CA VAL A 327 1.05 10.04 -10.84
C VAL A 327 1.99 10.81 -11.78
N PRO A 328 2.75 11.81 -11.31
CA PRO A 328 3.67 12.57 -12.14
C PRO A 328 4.75 11.70 -12.81
N ILE A 329 5.24 12.11 -13.96
CA ILE A 329 6.21 11.31 -14.77
C ILE A 329 7.54 11.07 -14.07
N SER A 330 7.92 11.92 -13.11
CA SER A 330 9.19 11.88 -12.37
C SER A 330 9.10 11.17 -11.01
N GLU A 331 7.92 10.73 -10.60
CA GLU A 331 7.65 10.24 -9.24
C GLU A 331 8.64 9.15 -8.76
N LYS A 332 9.11 8.28 -9.65
CA LYS A 332 10.08 7.23 -9.27
C LYS A 332 11.50 7.77 -8.98
N VAL A 333 11.85 8.92 -9.52
CA VAL A 333 13.23 9.42 -9.50
C VAL A 333 13.42 10.72 -8.72
N ALA A 334 12.36 11.46 -8.44
CA ALA A 334 12.41 12.73 -7.71
C ALA A 334 11.05 13.04 -7.07
N ILE A 335 11.03 13.99 -6.12
CA ILE A 335 9.79 14.62 -5.67
C ILE A 335 9.25 15.44 -6.84
N PRO A 336 8.03 15.16 -7.34
CA PRO A 336 7.49 15.86 -8.51
C PRO A 336 7.19 17.32 -8.23
N THR A 337 7.35 18.14 -9.26
CA THR A 337 6.88 19.53 -9.26
C THR A 337 5.36 19.61 -9.47
N VAL A 338 4.75 20.72 -9.06
CA VAL A 338 3.32 20.98 -9.31
C VAL A 338 3.01 20.99 -10.80
N GLU A 339 3.90 21.57 -11.64
CA GLU A 339 3.75 21.58 -13.10
C GLU A 339 3.67 20.17 -13.68
N GLU A 340 4.52 19.24 -13.25
CA GLU A 340 4.49 17.84 -13.70
C GLU A 340 3.19 17.12 -13.27
N MET A 341 2.70 17.39 -12.05
CA MET A 341 1.41 16.87 -11.59
C MET A 341 0.25 17.34 -12.46
N LEU A 342 0.23 18.65 -12.77
CA LEU A 342 -0.81 19.28 -13.59
C LEU A 342 -0.77 18.81 -15.04
N ASP A 343 0.42 18.70 -15.62
CA ASP A 343 0.61 18.24 -17.00
C ASP A 343 0.13 16.81 -17.18
N MET A 344 0.49 15.90 -16.26
CA MET A 344 0.04 14.51 -16.32
C MET A 344 -1.49 14.40 -16.19
N THR A 345 -2.05 15.08 -15.20
CA THR A 345 -3.51 15.04 -14.99
C THR A 345 -4.26 15.64 -16.16
N GLY A 346 -3.75 16.74 -16.72
CA GLY A 346 -4.28 17.38 -17.92
C GLY A 346 -4.24 16.44 -19.15
N ALA A 347 -3.13 15.73 -19.35
CA ALA A 347 -3.00 14.74 -20.42
C ALA A 347 -4.02 13.60 -20.26
N CYS A 348 -4.19 13.08 -19.03
CA CYS A 348 -5.18 12.06 -18.71
C CYS A 348 -6.62 12.55 -18.94
N GLN A 349 -6.97 13.76 -18.55
CA GLN A 349 -8.30 14.34 -18.79
C GLN A 349 -8.64 14.51 -20.27
N ARG A 350 -7.65 14.77 -21.13
CA ARG A 350 -7.87 14.86 -22.58
C ARG A 350 -8.44 13.58 -23.20
N THR A 351 -8.29 12.45 -22.54
CA THR A 351 -8.88 11.17 -23.00
C THR A 351 -10.40 11.21 -23.03
N VAL A 352 -11.06 12.10 -22.31
CA VAL A 352 -12.51 12.27 -22.33
C VAL A 352 -13.02 12.65 -23.74
N GLU A 353 -12.21 13.34 -24.53
CA GLU A 353 -12.55 13.73 -25.91
C GLU A 353 -12.57 12.52 -26.85
N ALA A 354 -11.71 11.53 -26.61
CA ALA A 354 -11.61 10.32 -27.39
C ALA A 354 -12.60 9.22 -26.93
N ALA A 355 -13.03 9.23 -25.68
CA ALA A 355 -13.87 8.20 -25.09
C ALA A 355 -15.14 7.86 -25.89
N PRO A 356 -15.92 8.82 -26.46
CA PRO A 356 -17.12 8.51 -27.23
C PRO A 356 -16.86 7.66 -28.49
N TYR A 357 -15.66 7.75 -29.07
CA TYR A 357 -15.27 6.95 -30.25
C TYR A 357 -14.86 5.55 -29.85
N PHE A 358 -14.06 5.42 -28.78
CA PHE A 358 -13.63 4.13 -28.26
C PHE A 358 -14.79 3.32 -27.67
N GLU A 359 -15.76 3.98 -27.05
CA GLU A 359 -16.96 3.33 -26.51
C GLU A 359 -17.70 2.48 -27.56
N GLN A 360 -17.69 2.91 -28.82
CA GLN A 360 -18.32 2.20 -29.93
C GLN A 360 -17.55 0.93 -30.36
N MET A 361 -16.28 0.80 -29.96
CA MET A 361 -15.42 -0.34 -30.29
C MET A 361 -15.26 -1.31 -29.10
N MET A 362 -15.76 -0.94 -27.91
CA MET A 362 -15.58 -1.73 -26.69
C MET A 362 -16.50 -2.96 -26.67
N ASP A 363 -15.88 -4.12 -26.54
CA ASP A 363 -16.57 -5.33 -26.09
C ASP A 363 -16.38 -5.48 -24.57
N TRP A 364 -17.45 -5.26 -23.83
CA TRP A 364 -17.45 -5.32 -22.39
C TRP A 364 -17.54 -6.74 -21.81
N THR A 365 -17.85 -7.73 -22.63
CA THR A 365 -18.09 -9.11 -22.20
C THR A 365 -16.91 -9.64 -21.38
N ILE A 366 -15.69 -9.46 -21.87
CA ILE A 366 -14.50 -9.95 -21.15
C ILE A 366 -14.26 -9.24 -19.81
N VAL A 367 -14.57 -7.95 -19.73
CA VAL A 367 -14.45 -7.17 -18.48
C VAL A 367 -15.50 -7.64 -17.47
N GLU A 368 -16.76 -7.84 -17.92
CA GLU A 368 -17.86 -8.29 -17.08
C GLU A 368 -17.65 -9.75 -16.60
N GLU A 369 -17.19 -10.64 -17.44
CA GLU A 369 -16.86 -12.02 -17.07
C GLU A 369 -15.68 -12.07 -16.06
N THR A 370 -14.67 -11.23 -16.26
CA THR A 370 -13.52 -11.13 -15.33
C THR A 370 -13.97 -10.56 -13.99
N ARG A 371 -14.79 -9.51 -13.99
CA ARG A 371 -15.43 -8.97 -12.78
C ARG A 371 -16.18 -10.05 -12.00
N ASP A 372 -16.99 -10.84 -12.68
CA ASP A 372 -17.82 -11.86 -12.04
C ASP A 372 -16.96 -12.97 -11.42
N LYS A 373 -15.86 -13.36 -12.09
CA LYS A 373 -14.86 -14.29 -11.52
C LYS A 373 -14.18 -13.73 -10.28
N ILE A 374 -13.74 -12.47 -10.33
CA ILE A 374 -13.14 -11.80 -9.15
C ILE A 374 -14.12 -11.84 -7.98
N LYS A 375 -15.39 -11.49 -8.21
CA LYS A 375 -16.44 -11.50 -7.18
C LYS A 375 -16.69 -12.91 -6.61
N GLU A 376 -16.83 -13.90 -7.47
CA GLU A 376 -17.08 -15.29 -7.06
C GLU A 376 -15.93 -15.84 -6.22
N PHE A 377 -14.69 -15.72 -6.71
CA PHE A 377 -13.52 -16.27 -6.01
C PHE A 377 -13.22 -15.53 -4.72
N SER A 378 -13.38 -14.22 -4.71
CA SER A 378 -13.21 -13.41 -3.49
C SER A 378 -14.23 -13.77 -2.40
N GLU A 379 -15.45 -14.14 -2.77
CA GLU A 379 -16.47 -14.57 -1.81
C GLU A 379 -16.09 -15.90 -1.14
N VAL A 380 -15.62 -16.85 -1.94
CA VAL A 380 -15.16 -18.15 -1.41
C VAL A 380 -13.96 -17.95 -0.50
N MET A 381 -13.00 -17.15 -0.92
CA MET A 381 -11.80 -16.88 -0.12
C MET A 381 -12.13 -16.14 1.17
N PHE A 382 -12.97 -15.11 1.13
CA PHE A 382 -13.44 -14.40 2.32
C PHE A 382 -14.16 -15.34 3.30
N SER A 383 -15.02 -16.23 2.79
CA SER A 383 -15.70 -17.23 3.61
C SER A 383 -14.72 -18.21 4.26
N ASN A 384 -13.71 -18.68 3.49
CA ASN A 384 -12.65 -19.55 4.02
C ASN A 384 -11.85 -18.85 5.11
N PHE A 385 -11.52 -17.58 4.89
CA PHE A 385 -10.79 -16.76 5.85
C PHE A 385 -11.56 -16.61 7.17
N MET A 386 -12.80 -16.16 7.13
CA MET A 386 -13.62 -15.98 8.34
C MET A 386 -13.83 -17.29 9.11
N THR A 387 -14.12 -18.38 8.39
CA THR A 387 -14.28 -19.72 8.98
C THR A 387 -12.96 -20.21 9.57
N GLY A 388 -11.85 -20.05 8.85
CA GLY A 388 -10.55 -20.52 9.32
C GLY A 388 -10.04 -19.77 10.55
N MET A 389 -10.29 -18.46 10.63
CA MET A 389 -9.99 -17.64 11.82
C MET A 389 -10.77 -18.14 13.03
N GLU A 390 -12.09 -18.39 12.89
CA GLU A 390 -12.94 -18.91 13.95
C GLU A 390 -12.53 -20.33 14.38
N GLU A 391 -12.22 -21.23 13.43
CA GLU A 391 -11.72 -22.60 13.72
C GLU A 391 -10.37 -22.59 14.44
N ALA A 392 -9.55 -21.58 14.26
CA ALA A 392 -8.28 -21.37 14.97
C ALA A 392 -8.46 -20.77 16.37
N GLY A 393 -9.70 -20.40 16.75
CA GLY A 393 -10.03 -19.83 18.05
C GLY A 393 -9.89 -18.32 18.14
N ILE A 394 -9.76 -17.63 17.00
CA ILE A 394 -9.71 -16.17 16.93
C ILE A 394 -11.15 -15.63 17.01
N ASP A 395 -11.36 -14.64 17.87
CA ASP A 395 -12.66 -13.98 17.99
C ASP A 395 -12.88 -13.04 16.80
N ILE A 396 -13.60 -13.53 15.79
CA ILE A 396 -13.91 -12.75 14.59
C ILE A 396 -14.81 -11.53 14.85
N THR A 397 -15.38 -11.40 16.05
CA THR A 397 -16.14 -10.21 16.47
C THR A 397 -15.26 -9.17 17.17
N ASN A 398 -13.99 -9.48 17.41
CA ASN A 398 -13.00 -8.59 17.99
C ASN A 398 -12.03 -8.04 16.91
N PRO A 399 -12.22 -6.82 16.42
CA PRO A 399 -11.37 -6.29 15.36
C PRO A 399 -9.90 -6.13 15.77
N ILE A 400 -9.60 -5.82 17.03
CA ILE A 400 -8.20 -5.69 17.51
C ILE A 400 -7.48 -7.03 17.40
N GLU A 401 -8.12 -8.12 17.85
CA GLU A 401 -7.54 -9.45 17.76
C GLU A 401 -7.26 -9.87 16.32
N MET A 402 -8.25 -9.69 15.43
CA MET A 402 -8.09 -9.98 14.00
C MET A 402 -6.96 -9.15 13.35
N MET A 403 -6.90 -7.85 13.62
CA MET A 403 -5.88 -6.96 13.05
C MET A 403 -4.47 -7.37 13.49
N VAL A 404 -4.26 -7.69 14.77
CA VAL A 404 -2.96 -8.15 15.28
C VAL A 404 -2.57 -9.50 14.66
N VAL A 405 -3.49 -10.46 14.57
CA VAL A 405 -3.23 -11.75 13.93
C VAL A 405 -2.82 -11.55 12.46
N LEU A 406 -3.52 -10.70 11.74
CA LEU A 406 -3.21 -10.40 10.33
C LEU A 406 -1.88 -9.67 10.15
N LYS A 407 -1.55 -8.72 11.03
CA LYS A 407 -0.24 -8.04 10.99
C LYS A 407 0.92 -9.02 11.20
N LYS A 408 0.74 -10.02 12.06
CA LYS A 408 1.75 -11.04 12.34
C LYS A 408 1.75 -12.20 11.34
N MET A 409 0.73 -12.28 10.50
CA MET A 409 0.64 -13.33 9.50
C MET A 409 1.56 -13.03 8.32
N ASP A 410 2.34 -14.01 7.89
CA ASP A 410 3.06 -13.93 6.63
C ASP A 410 2.09 -13.79 5.45
N PRO A 411 2.28 -12.83 4.54
CA PRO A 411 1.40 -12.63 3.38
C PRO A 411 1.23 -13.88 2.52
N THR A 412 2.30 -14.64 2.32
CA THR A 412 2.25 -15.93 1.58
C THR A 412 1.32 -16.92 2.26
N LYS A 413 1.29 -16.91 3.60
CA LYS A 413 0.38 -17.74 4.38
C LYS A 413 -1.08 -17.38 4.18
N PHE A 414 -1.42 -16.10 4.00
CA PHE A 414 -2.80 -15.70 3.77
C PHE A 414 -3.40 -16.42 2.56
N GLU A 415 -2.75 -16.41 1.40
CA GLU A 415 -3.23 -17.15 0.23
C GLU A 415 -3.13 -18.67 0.41
N GLN A 416 -2.03 -19.20 0.96
CA GLN A 416 -1.90 -20.63 1.22
C GLN A 416 -3.04 -21.19 2.07
N LEU A 417 -3.44 -20.44 3.11
CA LEU A 417 -4.46 -20.88 4.06
C LEU A 417 -5.87 -20.74 3.49
N PHE A 418 -6.18 -19.65 2.83
CA PHE A 418 -7.57 -19.27 2.55
C PHE A 418 -7.95 -19.28 1.07
N HIS A 419 -6.96 -19.29 0.15
CA HIS A 419 -7.24 -19.36 -1.28
C HIS A 419 -8.01 -20.64 -1.64
N PRO A 420 -8.98 -20.60 -2.56
CA PRO A 420 -9.76 -21.77 -2.99
C PRO A 420 -8.91 -22.90 -3.59
N SER A 421 -7.82 -22.57 -4.26
CA SER A 421 -6.88 -23.56 -4.81
C SER A 421 -6.03 -24.20 -3.72
N VAL A 422 -5.55 -25.40 -3.99
CA VAL A 422 -4.64 -26.12 -3.12
C VAL A 422 -3.20 -25.84 -3.53
N VAL A 423 -2.31 -25.62 -2.56
CA VAL A 423 -0.86 -25.54 -2.80
C VAL A 423 -0.40 -26.85 -3.44
N GLN A 424 0.25 -26.77 -4.60
CA GLN A 424 0.78 -27.96 -5.29
C GLN A 424 1.98 -28.52 -4.50
N GLU A 425 2.15 -29.85 -4.55
CA GLU A 425 3.27 -30.52 -3.90
C GLU A 425 4.61 -29.96 -4.43
N GLY A 426 5.50 -29.55 -3.54
CA GLY A 426 6.79 -28.98 -3.86
C GLY A 426 6.79 -27.49 -4.21
N LYS A 427 5.63 -26.79 -4.11
CA LYS A 427 5.55 -25.34 -4.27
C LYS A 427 5.20 -24.66 -2.95
N SER A 428 5.76 -23.47 -2.74
CA SER A 428 5.50 -22.63 -1.57
C SER A 428 4.27 -21.72 -1.73
N HIS A 429 3.68 -21.65 -2.92
CA HIS A 429 2.58 -20.74 -3.27
C HIS A 429 1.40 -21.48 -3.93
N VAL A 430 0.23 -20.86 -3.91
CA VAL A 430 -0.94 -21.31 -4.64
C VAL A 430 -0.83 -20.96 -6.13
N GLU A 431 -1.48 -21.75 -6.99
CA GLU A 431 -1.67 -21.37 -8.40
C GLU A 431 -2.78 -20.30 -8.47
N PRO A 432 -2.49 -19.06 -8.89
CA PRO A 432 -3.52 -18.03 -8.99
C PRO A 432 -4.52 -18.35 -10.09
N MET A 433 -5.79 -18.05 -9.86
CA MET A 433 -6.86 -18.18 -10.86
C MET A 433 -6.93 -16.96 -11.77
N LEU A 434 -6.63 -15.80 -11.22
CA LEU A 434 -6.52 -14.51 -11.93
C LEU A 434 -5.21 -13.84 -11.51
N PRO A 435 -4.06 -14.19 -12.15
CA PRO A 435 -2.76 -13.70 -11.76
C PRO A 435 -2.70 -12.17 -11.72
N ALA A 436 -2.24 -11.60 -10.59
CA ALA A 436 -1.89 -10.21 -10.52
C ALA A 436 -0.68 -9.93 -11.43
N ALA A 437 -0.63 -8.76 -12.07
CA ALA A 437 0.47 -8.43 -12.99
C ALA A 437 1.81 -8.40 -12.27
N LEU A 438 1.87 -7.80 -11.09
CA LEU A 438 3.09 -7.74 -10.29
C LEU A 438 3.66 -9.13 -9.98
N TRP A 439 2.80 -10.08 -9.59
CA TRP A 439 3.22 -11.46 -9.38
C TRP A 439 3.72 -12.11 -10.68
N SER A 440 3.00 -11.92 -11.79
CA SER A 440 3.40 -12.47 -13.09
C SER A 440 4.76 -11.96 -13.55
N VAL A 441 5.04 -10.68 -13.36
CA VAL A 441 6.34 -10.07 -13.66
C VAL A 441 7.44 -10.66 -12.76
N SER A 442 7.20 -10.75 -11.45
CA SER A 442 8.16 -11.29 -10.49
C SER A 442 8.49 -12.76 -10.77
N GLU A 443 7.48 -13.58 -11.05
CA GLU A 443 7.69 -15.01 -11.36
C GLU A 443 8.39 -15.21 -12.69
N ASN A 444 8.02 -14.47 -13.74
CA ASN A 444 8.70 -14.53 -15.03
C ASN A 444 10.17 -14.15 -14.90
N LEU A 445 10.47 -13.05 -14.20
CA LEU A 445 11.85 -12.62 -13.95
C LEU A 445 12.63 -13.70 -13.17
N SER A 446 12.03 -14.25 -12.12
CA SER A 446 12.66 -15.33 -11.35
C SER A 446 12.98 -16.55 -12.21
N GLN A 447 12.04 -16.99 -13.07
CA GLN A 447 12.24 -18.12 -13.97
C GLN A 447 13.32 -17.83 -15.03
N ASP A 448 13.36 -16.62 -15.57
CA ASP A 448 14.40 -16.21 -16.52
C ASP A 448 15.78 -16.27 -15.88
N ILE A 449 15.94 -15.72 -14.68
CA ILE A 449 17.20 -15.79 -13.91
C ILE A 449 17.59 -17.25 -13.64
N ILE A 450 16.69 -18.05 -13.09
CA ILE A 450 16.92 -19.47 -12.82
C ILE A 450 17.39 -20.20 -14.08
N ASN A 451 16.66 -20.02 -15.21
CA ASN A 451 17.01 -20.68 -16.46
C ASN A 451 18.37 -20.25 -17.01
N GLN A 452 18.77 -19.00 -16.76
CA GLN A 452 20.06 -18.48 -17.21
C GLN A 452 21.24 -19.08 -16.43
N ILE A 453 21.10 -19.30 -15.10
CA ILE A 453 22.24 -19.63 -14.23
C ILE A 453 22.22 -21.04 -13.61
N LYS A 454 21.09 -21.79 -13.67
CA LYS A 454 20.93 -23.09 -12.98
C LYS A 454 21.98 -24.14 -13.33
N ASP A 455 22.56 -24.08 -14.54
CA ASP A 455 23.58 -25.03 -15.02
C ASP A 455 25.02 -24.59 -14.74
N GLU A 456 25.20 -23.40 -14.13
CA GLU A 456 26.51 -22.89 -13.78
C GLU A 456 27.16 -23.70 -12.63
N GLU A 457 28.46 -23.98 -12.72
CA GLU A 457 29.17 -24.79 -11.72
C GLU A 457 29.12 -24.19 -10.31
N TYR A 458 29.13 -22.85 -10.19
CA TYR A 458 29.07 -22.18 -8.88
C TYR A 458 27.73 -22.39 -8.16
N VAL A 459 26.64 -22.57 -8.89
CA VAL A 459 25.29 -22.77 -8.30
C VAL A 459 25.25 -24.04 -7.43
N LYS A 460 26.05 -25.08 -7.77
CA LYS A 460 26.12 -26.30 -6.96
C LYS A 460 26.58 -26.06 -5.52
N LYS A 461 27.29 -24.94 -5.27
CA LYS A 461 27.76 -24.56 -3.94
C LYS A 461 26.68 -23.89 -3.08
N LEU A 462 25.55 -23.51 -3.67
CA LEU A 462 24.40 -22.98 -2.93
C LEU A 462 23.65 -24.07 -2.21
N LYS A 463 23.69 -25.30 -2.68
CA LYS A 463 22.87 -26.37 -2.17
C LYS A 463 23.09 -26.59 -0.67
N GLY A 464 22.03 -26.34 0.11
CA GLY A 464 22.04 -26.42 1.56
C GLY A 464 22.78 -25.27 2.26
N LYS A 465 23.21 -24.22 1.52
CA LYS A 465 23.77 -23.02 2.13
C LYS A 465 22.63 -22.23 2.77
N ARG A 466 22.79 -21.97 4.07
CA ARG A 466 21.78 -21.21 4.83
C ARG A 466 21.95 -19.72 4.60
N VAL A 467 20.86 -19.06 4.24
CA VAL A 467 20.79 -17.62 3.96
C VAL A 467 19.53 -17.01 4.57
N CYS A 468 19.68 -15.86 5.21
CA CYS A 468 18.55 -15.04 5.64
C CYS A 468 18.19 -14.06 4.51
N VAL A 469 16.92 -13.94 4.17
CA VAL A 469 16.43 -13.09 3.07
C VAL A 469 15.37 -12.15 3.62
N VAL A 470 15.63 -10.83 3.53
CA VAL A 470 14.79 -9.78 4.09
C VAL A 470 14.70 -8.57 3.16
N SER A 471 13.70 -7.72 3.38
CA SER A 471 13.71 -6.34 2.90
C SER A 471 13.69 -5.38 4.09
N GLY A 472 14.56 -4.37 4.04
CA GLY A 472 14.60 -3.31 5.06
C GLY A 472 13.55 -2.22 4.85
N ASP A 473 12.72 -2.34 3.82
CA ASP A 473 11.62 -1.44 3.53
C ASP A 473 10.38 -2.21 3.04
N LEU A 474 9.33 -1.49 2.65
CA LEU A 474 8.05 -2.09 2.27
C LEU A 474 8.04 -2.79 0.89
N HIS A 475 9.12 -2.63 0.08
CA HIS A 475 9.14 -3.16 -1.28
C HIS A 475 9.36 -4.67 -1.31
N TYR A 476 8.40 -5.36 -1.89
CA TYR A 476 8.36 -6.82 -1.92
C TYR A 476 8.95 -7.44 -3.19
N PHE A 477 8.98 -6.71 -4.30
CA PHE A 477 9.39 -7.24 -5.61
C PHE A 477 10.78 -7.89 -5.58
N GLY A 478 11.80 -7.14 -5.15
CA GLY A 478 13.17 -7.63 -5.07
C GLY A 478 13.31 -8.78 -4.07
N LEU A 479 12.63 -8.69 -2.94
CA LEU A 479 12.57 -9.73 -1.91
C LEU A 479 11.98 -11.03 -2.48
N TYR A 480 10.86 -10.95 -3.22
CA TYR A 480 10.23 -12.11 -3.84
C TYR A 480 11.18 -12.81 -4.83
N VAL A 481 11.74 -12.05 -5.76
CA VAL A 481 12.66 -12.61 -6.79
C VAL A 481 13.87 -13.26 -6.14
N MET A 482 14.47 -12.61 -5.15
CA MET A 482 15.63 -13.11 -4.41
C MET A 482 15.31 -14.42 -3.68
N ASN A 483 14.21 -14.45 -2.92
CA ASN A 483 13.74 -15.64 -2.21
C ASN A 483 13.48 -16.80 -3.20
N ARG A 484 12.71 -16.53 -4.24
CA ARG A 484 12.29 -17.52 -5.23
C ARG A 484 13.47 -18.17 -5.98
N VAL A 485 14.45 -17.34 -6.36
CA VAL A 485 15.64 -17.81 -7.07
C VAL A 485 16.54 -18.65 -6.13
N LEU A 486 16.78 -18.19 -4.92
CA LEU A 486 17.64 -18.90 -3.96
C LEU A 486 17.06 -20.25 -3.54
N GLU A 487 15.76 -20.32 -3.25
CA GLU A 487 15.07 -21.60 -2.94
C GLU A 487 15.16 -22.59 -4.10
N GLU A 488 14.83 -22.18 -5.32
CA GLU A 488 14.85 -23.08 -6.49
C GLU A 488 16.27 -23.57 -6.82
N LEU A 489 17.28 -22.76 -6.57
CA LEU A 489 18.69 -23.16 -6.75
C LEU A 489 19.26 -23.97 -5.57
N GLY A 490 18.46 -24.24 -4.54
CA GLY A 490 18.70 -25.18 -3.47
C GLY A 490 19.37 -24.60 -2.23
N ALA A 491 19.33 -23.28 -2.02
CA ALA A 491 19.69 -22.68 -0.74
C ALA A 491 18.67 -23.06 0.36
N ASP A 492 19.12 -23.10 1.61
CA ASP A 492 18.27 -23.23 2.80
C ASP A 492 17.90 -21.81 3.26
N VAL A 493 16.76 -21.29 2.79
CA VAL A 493 16.37 -19.91 2.99
C VAL A 493 15.59 -19.73 4.28
N VAL A 494 16.07 -18.83 5.13
CA VAL A 494 15.33 -18.27 6.26
C VAL A 494 14.71 -16.95 5.80
N TYR A 495 13.40 -16.99 5.53
CA TYR A 495 12.66 -15.86 5.03
C TYR A 495 12.15 -14.98 6.18
N GLY A 496 12.60 -13.72 6.24
CA GLY A 496 12.21 -12.77 7.29
C GLY A 496 11.10 -11.79 6.88
N GLY A 497 10.84 -11.66 5.59
CA GLY A 497 9.82 -10.74 5.10
C GLY A 497 10.35 -9.33 4.79
N ASN A 498 9.42 -8.39 4.66
CA ASN A 498 9.71 -6.98 4.38
C ASN A 498 9.57 -6.11 5.64
N SER A 499 9.96 -4.84 5.51
CA SER A 499 9.90 -3.84 6.59
C SER A 499 10.59 -4.30 7.88
N MET A 500 11.67 -5.07 7.74
CA MET A 500 12.44 -5.57 8.87
C MET A 500 13.39 -4.51 9.40
N ASP A 501 13.27 -4.17 10.68
CA ASP A 501 14.26 -3.35 11.35
C ASP A 501 15.60 -4.10 11.48
N ALA A 502 16.71 -3.38 11.43
CA ALA A 502 18.05 -3.98 11.47
C ALA A 502 18.27 -4.89 12.70
N ILE A 503 17.65 -4.56 13.83
CA ILE A 503 17.73 -5.37 15.05
C ILE A 503 17.01 -6.71 14.87
N ASP A 504 15.83 -6.70 14.26
CA ASP A 504 15.00 -7.90 14.05
C ASP A 504 15.63 -8.82 13.03
N VAL A 505 16.30 -8.25 12.01
CA VAL A 505 17.09 -9.04 11.04
C VAL A 505 18.19 -9.83 11.74
N LEU A 506 18.92 -9.21 12.66
CA LEU A 506 19.99 -9.88 13.39
C LEU A 506 19.44 -10.87 14.42
N ASP A 507 18.29 -10.58 15.04
CA ASP A 507 17.60 -11.51 15.95
C ASP A 507 17.16 -12.76 15.19
N LEU A 508 16.59 -12.60 14.00
CA LEU A 508 16.22 -13.71 13.11
C LEU A 508 17.44 -14.53 12.69
N ALA A 509 18.52 -13.85 12.29
CA ALA A 509 19.75 -14.52 11.90
C ALA A 509 20.38 -15.31 13.07
N ASP A 510 20.29 -14.79 14.28
CA ASP A 510 20.78 -15.47 15.49
C ASP A 510 19.88 -16.65 15.88
N GLU A 511 18.56 -16.51 15.80
CA GLU A 511 17.59 -17.58 16.12
C GLU A 511 17.80 -18.81 15.22
N TYR A 512 18.07 -18.57 13.92
CA TYR A 512 18.25 -19.67 12.95
C TYR A 512 19.72 -20.01 12.68
N ASP A 513 20.65 -19.39 13.40
CA ASP A 513 22.10 -19.56 13.25
C ASP A 513 22.58 -19.34 11.81
N VAL A 514 22.21 -18.19 11.23
CA VAL A 514 22.53 -17.80 9.85
C VAL A 514 23.59 -16.71 9.86
N GLU A 515 24.63 -16.87 9.04
CA GLU A 515 25.69 -15.87 8.88
C GLU A 515 25.53 -15.03 7.60
N ASN A 516 24.86 -15.56 6.56
CA ASN A 516 24.68 -14.86 5.29
C ASN A 516 23.32 -14.17 5.28
N ILE A 517 23.31 -12.85 5.24
CA ILE A 517 22.12 -12.01 5.31
C ILE A 517 21.98 -11.22 4.00
N CYS A 518 20.91 -11.47 3.25
CA CYS A 518 20.60 -10.81 1.99
C CYS A 518 19.48 -9.79 2.23
N VAL A 519 19.74 -8.53 1.93
CA VAL A 519 18.84 -7.41 2.21
C VAL A 519 18.49 -6.68 0.92
N SER A 520 17.20 -6.54 0.66
CA SER A 520 16.66 -5.66 -0.40
C SER A 520 16.32 -4.29 0.16
N LEU A 521 16.71 -3.21 -0.53
CA LEU A 521 16.49 -1.81 -0.10
C LEU A 521 16.08 -0.93 -1.29
N HIS A 522 15.14 0.02 -1.09
CA HIS A 522 14.64 0.89 -2.17
C HIS A 522 14.44 2.37 -1.79
N ASN A 523 14.16 2.72 -0.56
CA ASN A 523 13.58 4.01 -0.18
C ASN A 523 14.57 5.13 0.18
N GLY A 524 15.76 5.18 -0.44
CA GLY A 524 16.72 6.26 -0.16
C GLY A 524 17.32 6.22 1.26
N GLN A 525 17.22 5.09 1.97
CA GLN A 525 17.71 4.90 3.34
C GLN A 525 18.87 3.89 3.44
N ALA A 526 19.41 3.47 2.30
CA ALA A 526 20.37 2.36 2.24
C ALA A 526 21.59 2.58 3.13
N LEU A 527 22.15 3.78 3.16
CA LEU A 527 23.35 4.09 3.96
C LEU A 527 23.06 4.04 5.46
N ALA A 528 21.96 4.61 5.90
CA ALA A 528 21.57 4.61 7.32
C ALA A 528 21.27 3.18 7.81
N TYR A 529 20.57 2.40 7.00
CA TYR A 529 20.24 1.01 7.32
C TYR A 529 21.49 0.12 7.39
N ALA A 530 22.40 0.24 6.42
CA ALA A 530 23.69 -0.47 6.43
C ALA A 530 24.55 -0.10 7.65
N GLY A 531 24.60 1.21 7.99
CA GLY A 531 25.30 1.70 9.17
C GLY A 531 24.76 1.08 10.46
N LEU A 532 23.44 0.98 10.59
CA LEU A 532 22.80 0.39 11.77
C LEU A 532 23.05 -1.12 11.86
N LEU A 533 22.96 -1.86 10.75
CA LEU A 533 23.32 -3.29 10.71
C LEU A 533 24.75 -3.52 11.18
N LYS A 534 25.70 -2.71 10.69
CA LYS A 534 27.11 -2.81 11.08
C LYS A 534 27.30 -2.55 12.57
N GLN A 535 26.72 -1.46 13.09
CA GLN A 535 26.82 -1.11 14.50
C GLN A 535 26.28 -2.25 15.38
N LEU A 536 25.09 -2.74 15.09
CA LEU A 536 24.45 -3.80 15.88
C LEU A 536 25.23 -5.12 15.80
N ALA A 537 25.81 -5.45 14.64
CA ALA A 537 26.68 -6.64 14.50
C ALA A 537 27.95 -6.52 15.35
N GLU A 538 28.59 -5.35 15.38
CA GLU A 538 29.75 -5.07 16.23
C GLU A 538 29.40 -5.16 17.73
N GLU A 539 28.25 -4.64 18.14
CA GLU A 539 27.76 -4.73 19.52
C GLU A 539 27.52 -6.18 19.97
N ARG A 540 27.03 -7.04 19.06
CA ARG A 540 26.82 -8.48 19.31
C ARG A 540 28.13 -9.28 19.32
N GLY A 541 29.21 -8.74 18.72
CA GLY A 541 30.47 -9.42 18.58
C GLY A 541 30.38 -10.69 17.72
N ARG A 542 29.39 -10.81 16.85
CA ARG A 542 29.18 -11.91 15.92
C ARG A 542 29.49 -11.44 14.49
N HIS A 543 30.06 -12.32 13.70
CA HIS A 543 30.37 -12.07 12.29
C HIS A 543 29.13 -12.42 11.42
N TYR A 544 28.73 -11.49 10.56
CA TYR A 544 27.72 -11.70 9.52
C TYR A 544 28.30 -11.26 8.17
N ASN A 545 27.88 -11.94 7.12
CA ASN A 545 28.14 -11.55 5.74
C ASN A 545 26.89 -10.87 5.19
N PHE A 546 26.93 -9.57 5.02
CA PHE A 546 25.82 -8.79 4.50
C PHE A 546 25.94 -8.64 2.99
N TYR A 547 24.83 -8.93 2.28
CA TYR A 547 24.66 -8.75 0.84
C TYR A 547 23.49 -7.80 0.63
N LEU A 548 23.77 -6.57 0.19
CA LEU A 548 22.75 -5.53 -0.02
C LEU A 548 22.51 -5.33 -1.52
N GLY A 549 21.26 -5.26 -1.90
CA GLY A 549 20.84 -5.04 -3.29
C GLY A 549 19.56 -4.22 -3.39
N GLY A 550 19.11 -3.97 -4.61
CA GLY A 550 17.96 -3.12 -4.91
C GLY A 550 18.41 -1.73 -5.37
N VAL A 551 17.77 -0.66 -4.88
CA VAL A 551 18.14 0.73 -5.19
C VAL A 551 18.92 1.31 -4.00
N LEU A 552 20.26 1.17 -4.06
CA LEU A 552 21.14 1.58 -2.97
C LEU A 552 21.41 3.09 -3.04
N THR A 553 20.43 3.89 -2.60
CA THR A 553 20.53 5.34 -2.58
C THR A 553 20.30 5.90 -1.17
N SER A 554 20.84 7.09 -0.91
CA SER A 554 20.61 7.87 0.31
C SER A 554 20.81 9.36 0.07
N PHE A 555 20.21 10.18 0.93
CA PHE A 555 20.61 11.57 1.06
C PHE A 555 21.89 11.64 1.88
N ILE A 556 22.94 12.25 1.34
CA ILE A 556 24.25 12.38 2.02
C ILE A 556 24.38 13.74 2.69
N ASN A 557 23.83 14.79 2.05
CA ASN A 557 23.85 16.17 2.53
C ASN A 557 22.41 16.69 2.72
N GLU A 558 22.26 17.67 3.62
CA GLU A 558 20.96 18.33 3.85
C GLU A 558 20.44 19.10 2.61
N ASP A 559 21.35 19.47 1.68
CA ASP A 559 21.03 20.21 0.47
C ASP A 559 20.82 19.30 -0.77
N ASP A 560 20.85 17.98 -0.60
CA ASP A 560 20.65 17.05 -1.72
C ASP A 560 19.17 17.07 -2.15
N GLU A 561 18.90 17.44 -3.39
CA GLU A 561 17.52 17.45 -3.96
C GLU A 561 17.01 16.03 -4.28
N VAL A 562 17.90 15.08 -4.52
CA VAL A 562 17.60 13.69 -4.84
C VAL A 562 18.57 12.76 -4.12
N PRO A 563 18.14 11.53 -3.74
CA PRO A 563 19.06 10.57 -3.16
C PRO A 563 20.12 10.16 -4.18
N VAL A 564 21.38 10.06 -3.73
CA VAL A 564 22.52 9.66 -4.54
C VAL A 564 22.87 8.19 -4.31
N ASP A 565 23.53 7.56 -5.28
CA ASP A 565 24.04 6.20 -5.16
C ASP A 565 25.08 6.13 -4.02
N VAL A 566 24.91 5.16 -3.12
CA VAL A 566 25.76 4.96 -1.95
C VAL A 566 26.46 3.60 -1.94
N THR A 567 26.51 2.92 -3.06
CA THR A 567 27.13 1.60 -3.21
C THR A 567 28.57 1.58 -2.69
N GLU A 568 29.42 2.53 -3.11
CA GLU A 568 30.81 2.62 -2.66
C GLU A 568 30.93 2.81 -1.14
N TYR A 569 30.04 3.61 -0.53
CA TYR A 569 30.05 3.82 0.93
C TYR A 569 29.71 2.54 1.71
N ILE A 570 28.77 1.74 1.19
CA ILE A 570 28.38 0.46 1.79
C ILE A 570 29.51 -0.55 1.69
N GLU A 571 30.21 -0.61 0.56
CA GLU A 571 31.39 -1.46 0.36
C GLU A 571 32.56 -1.08 1.28
N GLU A 572 32.78 0.22 1.51
CA GLU A 572 33.76 0.72 2.47
C GLU A 572 33.43 0.31 3.93
N MET A 573 32.16 0.03 4.24
CA MET A 573 31.76 -0.54 5.52
C MET A 573 32.10 -2.03 5.65
N GLY A 574 32.54 -2.67 4.57
CA GLY A 574 32.87 -4.10 4.51
C GLY A 574 31.70 -5.03 4.20
N MET A 575 30.64 -4.48 3.61
CA MET A 575 29.48 -5.24 3.13
C MET A 575 29.56 -5.48 1.63
N HIS A 576 28.92 -6.53 1.15
CA HIS A 576 28.80 -6.82 -0.28
C HIS A 576 27.59 -6.08 -0.86
N THR A 577 27.78 -5.46 -2.01
CA THR A 577 26.67 -4.90 -2.79
C THR A 577 26.45 -5.73 -4.04
N THR A 578 25.20 -5.84 -4.49
CA THR A 578 24.86 -6.63 -5.68
C THR A 578 23.85 -5.85 -6.55
N ALA A 579 24.19 -5.72 -7.84
CA ALA A 579 23.36 -5.02 -8.81
C ALA A 579 22.24 -5.90 -9.36
N SER A 580 22.31 -7.22 -9.16
CA SER A 580 21.29 -8.16 -9.62
C SER A 580 21.24 -9.42 -8.75
N VAL A 581 20.15 -10.19 -8.86
CA VAL A 581 20.01 -11.46 -8.14
C VAL A 581 20.99 -12.51 -8.67
N GLU A 582 21.34 -12.48 -9.96
CA GLU A 582 22.39 -13.37 -10.53
C GLU A 582 23.74 -13.10 -9.90
N GLU A 583 24.07 -11.84 -9.67
CA GLU A 583 25.30 -11.44 -8.98
C GLU A 583 25.29 -11.89 -7.53
N LEU A 584 24.18 -11.69 -6.81
CA LEU A 584 23.99 -12.19 -5.45
C LEU A 584 24.24 -13.70 -5.37
N VAL A 585 23.63 -14.48 -6.28
CA VAL A 585 23.83 -15.94 -6.34
C VAL A 585 25.28 -16.29 -6.52
N ARG A 586 26.00 -15.59 -7.41
CA ARG A 586 27.41 -15.79 -7.65
C ARG A 586 28.28 -15.46 -6.43
N GLU A 587 28.03 -14.29 -5.82
CA GLU A 587 28.77 -13.86 -4.62
C GLU A 587 28.54 -14.84 -3.45
N LEU A 588 27.31 -15.22 -3.16
CA LEU A 588 26.97 -16.22 -2.15
C LEU A 588 27.66 -17.56 -2.41
N ALA A 589 27.78 -17.99 -3.66
CA ALA A 589 28.40 -19.25 -4.03
C ALA A 589 29.92 -19.21 -3.94
N LEU A 590 30.57 -18.07 -4.18
CA LEU A 590 32.00 -17.90 -4.21
C LEU A 590 32.60 -17.55 -2.84
N ASN A 591 31.88 -16.79 -2.03
CA ASN A 591 32.26 -16.37 -0.68
C ASN A 591 31.94 -17.46 0.37
N ALA A 592 32.00 -18.72 0.01
CA ALA A 592 31.92 -19.82 0.96
C ALA A 592 33.22 -19.85 1.78
N GLY A 593 33.22 -19.23 2.97
CA GLY A 593 34.28 -19.38 3.97
C GLY A 593 34.41 -20.81 4.47
#